data_ed261112803e641f98588b04e56428d3
#
_entry.id   ed261112803e641f98588b04e56428d3
#
_cell.length_a   1.000
_cell.length_b   1.000
_cell.length_c   1.000
_cell.angle_alpha   90.00
_cell.angle_beta   90.00
_cell.angle_gamma   90.00
#
_symmetry.space_group_name_H-M   'P 1'
#
loop_
_entity.id
_entity.type
_entity.pdbx_description
1 polymer ?
#
loop_
_entity_poly.entity_id
_entity_poly.type
_entity_poly.pdbx_seq_one_letter_code
_entity_poly.pdbx_strand_id
1 'polypeptide(L)'
;LRVNYRTTEEIKRAATNVVNGCAFDDFDGSPESLAGYVSLMHGDRPEYKIYDNRNEEIAAIIDFIRMCRENGIEYKDIVVASYIKDSIKPVQDALHRNNIPYKNLMNEGTGNDNGVNLSSFHNMKGLEFKVVILSDVNKKTFPYLPYGFEGLDEIEKKNHLMNQKALMYVAITRAMQKVFNPAKINYGAY
;
A
#
# COMPACT_ATOMS: atom_id res chain seq x y z
N LEU A 1 -3.61 -19.75 -18.60
CA LEU A 1 -3.04 -19.65 -17.25
C LEU A 1 -1.84 -18.71 -17.32
N ARG A 2 -1.92 -17.51 -16.74
CA ARG A 2 -0.76 -16.62 -16.61
C ARG A 2 -0.14 -16.86 -15.24
N VAL A 3 1.16 -17.15 -15.20
CA VAL A 3 1.89 -17.42 -13.96
C VAL A 3 2.54 -16.11 -13.50
N ASN A 4 2.26 -15.71 -12.27
CA ASN A 4 2.91 -14.57 -11.63
C ASN A 4 4.10 -15.06 -10.78
N TYR A 5 5.29 -14.54 -11.08
CA TYR A 5 6.52 -14.81 -10.35
C TYR A 5 6.96 -13.62 -9.46
N ARG A 6 6.13 -12.57 -9.39
CA ARG A 6 6.50 -11.30 -8.76
C ARG A 6 6.07 -11.21 -7.30
N THR A 7 4.85 -11.61 -6.99
CA THR A 7 4.27 -11.51 -5.65
C THR A 7 3.77 -12.87 -5.16
N THR A 8 3.70 -13.07 -3.85
CA THR A 8 3.19 -14.32 -3.28
C THR A 8 1.69 -14.49 -3.50
N GLU A 9 1.18 -15.73 -3.46
CA GLU A 9 -0.25 -16.02 -3.60
C GLU A 9 -1.06 -15.38 -2.47
N GLU A 10 -0.50 -15.31 -1.26
CA GLU A 10 -1.12 -14.71 -0.08
C GLU A 10 -1.31 -13.19 -0.26
N ILE A 11 -0.30 -12.49 -0.79
CA ILE A 11 -0.38 -11.05 -1.07
C ILE A 11 -1.37 -10.79 -2.21
N LYS A 12 -1.29 -11.56 -3.28
CA LYS A 12 -2.22 -11.48 -4.41
C LYS A 12 -3.67 -11.67 -3.96
N ARG A 13 -3.93 -12.69 -3.16
CA ARG A 13 -5.28 -12.96 -2.62
C ARG A 13 -5.80 -11.80 -1.76
N ALA A 14 -4.94 -11.23 -0.93
CA ALA A 14 -5.30 -10.06 -0.12
C ALA A 14 -5.61 -8.84 -1.00
N ALA A 15 -4.79 -8.58 -2.02
CA ALA A 15 -5.02 -7.49 -2.97
C ALA A 15 -6.34 -7.68 -3.74
N THR A 16 -6.60 -8.90 -4.23
CA THR A 16 -7.84 -9.23 -4.95
C THR A 16 -9.09 -9.01 -4.08
N ASN A 17 -9.01 -9.30 -2.79
CA ASN A 17 -10.12 -9.06 -1.87
C ASN A 17 -10.50 -7.57 -1.74
N VAL A 18 -9.54 -6.65 -1.91
CA VAL A 18 -9.80 -5.20 -1.90
C VAL A 18 -10.72 -4.76 -3.05
N VAL A 19 -10.53 -5.38 -4.21
CA VAL A 19 -11.26 -5.04 -5.45
C VAL A 19 -12.38 -6.03 -5.75
N ASN A 20 -12.65 -6.98 -4.89
CA ASN A 20 -13.67 -8.00 -5.09
C ASN A 20 -15.04 -7.34 -5.31
N GLY A 21 -15.74 -7.77 -6.37
CA GLY A 21 -17.00 -7.19 -6.80
C GLY A 21 -16.88 -5.88 -7.62
N CYS A 22 -15.66 -5.43 -7.94
CA CYS A 22 -15.42 -4.31 -8.83
C CYS A 22 -14.91 -4.82 -10.20
N ALA A 23 -15.49 -4.31 -11.29
CA ALA A 23 -14.85 -4.39 -12.60
C ALA A 23 -13.87 -3.20 -12.68
N PHE A 24 -12.58 -3.46 -12.77
CA PHE A 24 -11.58 -2.41 -12.95
C PHE A 24 -10.54 -2.81 -13.99
N ASP A 25 -9.99 -1.80 -14.63
CA ASP A 25 -8.82 -1.90 -15.50
C ASP A 25 -7.58 -1.63 -14.65
N ASP A 26 -6.53 -2.41 -14.77
CA ASP A 26 -5.32 -2.26 -13.95
C ASP A 26 -4.42 -1.10 -14.38
N PHE A 27 -4.96 -0.12 -15.10
CA PHE A 27 -4.27 1.07 -15.61
C PHE A 27 -3.11 0.78 -16.61
N ASP A 28 -2.87 -0.48 -16.96
CA ASP A 28 -1.89 -0.88 -17.99
C ASP A 28 -2.54 -1.10 -19.36
N GLY A 29 -3.84 -0.74 -19.48
CA GLY A 29 -4.59 -0.80 -20.75
C GLY A 29 -5.03 -2.21 -21.17
N SER A 30 -4.95 -3.17 -20.27
CA SER A 30 -5.48 -4.51 -20.48
C SER A 30 -6.62 -4.75 -19.50
N PRO A 31 -7.84 -5.12 -19.94
CA PRO A 31 -8.88 -5.60 -19.04
C PRO A 31 -8.41 -6.95 -18.50
N GLU A 32 -7.65 -6.94 -17.42
CA GLU A 32 -7.23 -8.16 -16.75
C GLU A 32 -8.40 -8.67 -15.91
N SER A 33 -9.00 -9.75 -16.38
CA SER A 33 -9.81 -10.54 -15.45
C SER A 33 -8.87 -11.08 -14.38
N LEU A 34 -9.07 -10.68 -13.12
CA LEU A 34 -8.36 -11.21 -11.94
C LEU A 34 -8.52 -12.74 -11.79
N ALA A 35 -9.43 -13.32 -12.55
CA ALA A 35 -9.67 -14.74 -12.66
C ALA A 35 -8.61 -15.40 -13.58
N GLY A 36 -7.75 -16.23 -13.01
CA GLY A 36 -6.85 -17.10 -13.76
C GLY A 36 -5.35 -16.84 -13.58
N TYR A 37 -4.96 -15.84 -12.79
CA TYR A 37 -3.57 -15.68 -12.36
C TYR A 37 -3.28 -16.57 -11.16
N VAL A 38 -2.31 -17.45 -11.28
CA VAL A 38 -1.78 -18.26 -10.16
C VAL A 38 -0.38 -17.77 -9.86
N SER A 39 -0.10 -17.41 -8.61
CA SER A 39 1.28 -17.22 -8.17
C SER A 39 1.86 -18.58 -7.77
N LEU A 40 3.08 -18.86 -8.24
CA LEU A 40 3.83 -20.05 -7.78
C LEU A 40 4.65 -19.75 -6.52
N MET A 41 4.69 -18.50 -6.11
CA MET A 41 5.40 -18.09 -4.89
C MET A 41 4.44 -18.07 -3.70
N HIS A 42 4.87 -18.67 -2.60
CA HIS A 42 4.18 -18.63 -1.32
C HIS A 42 5.03 -17.88 -0.30
N GLY A 43 4.39 -17.21 0.64
CA GLY A 43 5.05 -16.43 1.68
C GLY A 43 4.13 -16.10 2.84
N ASP A 44 4.55 -15.14 3.65
CA ASP A 44 3.75 -14.71 4.80
C ASP A 44 2.44 -14.06 4.34
N ARG A 45 1.39 -14.27 5.12
CA ARG A 45 0.14 -13.52 4.92
C ARG A 45 0.36 -12.06 5.26
N PRO A 46 -0.28 -11.12 4.54
CA PRO A 46 -0.28 -9.71 4.93
C PRO A 46 -0.68 -9.54 6.39
N GLU A 47 0.13 -8.75 7.12
CA GLU A 47 -0.13 -8.45 8.52
C GLU A 47 -1.04 -7.24 8.64
N TYR A 48 -2.10 -7.37 9.45
CA TYR A 48 -3.04 -6.31 9.77
C TYR A 48 -3.02 -6.09 11.28
N LYS A 49 -2.73 -4.87 11.71
CA LYS A 49 -2.81 -4.49 13.13
C LYS A 49 -3.61 -3.20 13.27
N ILE A 50 -4.41 -3.14 14.34
CA ILE A 50 -5.23 -1.98 14.67
C ILE A 50 -4.52 -1.22 15.78
N TYR A 51 -4.38 0.09 15.59
CA TYR A 51 -3.83 1.00 16.60
C TYR A 51 -4.84 2.07 16.95
N ASP A 52 -4.81 2.56 18.20
CA ASP A 52 -5.80 3.50 18.70
C ASP A 52 -5.60 4.91 18.14
N ASN A 53 -4.36 5.26 17.83
CA ASN A 53 -4.00 6.58 17.30
C ASN A 53 -2.83 6.53 16.31
N ARG A 54 -2.62 7.65 15.62
CA ARG A 54 -1.59 7.80 14.60
C ARG A 54 -0.16 7.63 15.12
N ASN A 55 0.11 8.04 16.36
CA ASN A 55 1.46 7.93 16.93
C ASN A 55 1.84 6.47 17.18
N GLU A 56 0.91 5.65 17.65
CA GLU A 56 1.11 4.20 17.82
C GLU A 56 1.31 3.50 16.49
N GLU A 57 0.51 3.88 15.47
CA GLU A 57 0.68 3.37 14.11
C GLU A 57 2.08 3.68 13.58
N ILE A 58 2.55 4.93 13.72
CA ILE A 58 3.89 5.34 13.26
C ILE A 58 4.99 4.61 14.04
N ALA A 59 4.84 4.45 15.36
CA ALA A 59 5.79 3.68 16.17
C ALA A 59 5.89 2.24 15.66
N ALA A 60 4.75 1.60 15.39
CA ALA A 60 4.70 0.24 14.85
C ALA A 60 5.32 0.15 13.43
N ILE A 61 5.17 1.16 12.59
CA ILE A 61 5.86 1.23 11.29
C ILE A 61 7.38 1.23 11.50
N ILE A 62 7.88 2.03 12.42
CA ILE A 62 9.33 2.09 12.72
C ILE A 62 9.84 0.75 13.23
N ASP A 63 9.12 0.11 14.16
CA ASP A 63 9.50 -1.18 14.71
C ASP A 63 9.47 -2.28 13.65
N PHE A 64 8.47 -2.27 12.77
CA PHE A 64 8.37 -3.22 11.66
C PHE A 64 9.53 -3.04 10.65
N ILE A 65 9.93 -1.81 10.34
CA ILE A 65 11.09 -1.52 9.49
C ILE A 65 12.38 -2.07 10.12
N ARG A 66 12.57 -1.88 11.43
CA ARG A 66 13.74 -2.43 12.15
C ARG A 66 13.74 -3.96 12.11
N MET A 67 12.61 -4.59 12.40
CA MET A 67 12.46 -6.04 12.29
C MET A 67 12.80 -6.55 10.89
N CYS A 68 12.33 -5.89 9.84
CA CYS A 68 12.69 -6.23 8.46
C CYS A 68 14.20 -6.13 8.23
N ARG A 69 14.85 -5.09 8.75
CA ARG A 69 16.30 -4.90 8.62
C ARG A 69 17.09 -5.99 9.35
N GLU A 70 16.69 -6.38 10.55
CA GLU A 70 17.27 -7.47 11.34
C GLU A 70 17.13 -8.82 10.61
N ASN A 71 16.06 -9.00 9.85
CA ASN A 71 15.83 -10.19 9.00
C ASN A 71 16.49 -10.10 7.61
N GLY A 72 17.43 -9.17 7.40
CA GLY A 72 18.25 -9.09 6.18
C GLY A 72 17.60 -8.35 5.01
N ILE A 73 16.46 -7.65 5.22
CA ILE A 73 15.84 -6.82 4.18
C ILE A 73 16.51 -5.44 4.19
N GLU A 74 17.01 -5.01 3.06
CA GLU A 74 17.63 -3.69 2.91
C GLU A 74 16.58 -2.58 2.97
N TYR A 75 16.92 -1.40 3.51
CA TYR A 75 15.98 -0.27 3.59
C TYR A 75 15.43 0.13 2.22
N LYS A 76 16.26 0.11 1.17
CA LYS A 76 15.83 0.42 -0.21
C LYS A 76 14.79 -0.54 -0.78
N ASP A 77 14.65 -1.72 -0.19
CA ASP A 77 13.68 -2.74 -0.58
C ASP A 77 12.35 -2.58 0.17
N ILE A 78 12.23 -1.54 1.02
CA ILE A 78 11.03 -1.23 1.81
C ILE A 78 10.41 0.06 1.31
N VAL A 79 9.10 0.09 1.16
CA VAL A 79 8.34 1.31 0.90
C VAL A 79 7.26 1.51 1.96
N VAL A 80 7.11 2.75 2.43
CA VAL A 80 5.93 3.20 3.18
C VAL A 80 5.11 4.09 2.26
N ALA A 81 3.86 3.71 2.02
CA ALA A 81 2.98 4.42 1.12
C ALA A 81 1.64 4.78 1.78
N SER A 82 1.06 5.91 1.40
CA SER A 82 -0.27 6.35 1.84
C SER A 82 -1.11 6.81 0.65
N TYR A 83 -2.44 6.79 0.82
CA TYR A 83 -3.35 7.34 -0.19
C TYR A 83 -3.22 8.87 -0.25
N ILE A 84 -3.25 9.54 0.92
CA ILE A 84 -3.10 10.99 1.04
C ILE A 84 -1.61 11.32 1.13
N LYS A 85 -1.12 12.13 0.17
CA LYS A 85 0.30 12.48 0.07
C LYS A 85 0.88 13.07 1.37
N ASP A 86 0.15 13.97 2.00
CA ASP A 86 0.60 14.68 3.20
C ASP A 86 0.65 13.77 4.45
N SER A 87 -0.06 12.65 4.44
CA SER A 87 -0.02 11.64 5.52
C SER A 87 1.34 10.95 5.67
N ILE A 88 2.23 11.09 4.69
CA ILE A 88 3.59 10.54 4.75
C ILE A 88 4.54 11.39 5.62
N LYS A 89 4.27 12.69 5.77
CA LYS A 89 5.15 13.61 6.51
C LYS A 89 5.45 13.16 7.94
N PRO A 90 4.47 12.74 8.77
CA PRO A 90 4.75 12.23 10.12
C PRO A 90 5.63 10.98 10.14
N VAL A 91 5.52 10.10 9.14
CA VAL A 91 6.39 8.92 9.00
C VAL A 91 7.82 9.36 8.65
N GLN A 92 7.98 10.30 7.71
CA GLN A 92 9.27 10.89 7.36
C GLN A 92 9.97 11.47 8.59
N ASP A 93 9.24 12.26 9.40
CA ASP A 93 9.78 12.87 10.61
C ASP A 93 10.16 11.80 11.66
N ALA A 94 9.41 10.69 11.74
CA ALA A 94 9.73 9.58 12.62
C ALA A 94 10.99 8.82 12.16
N LEU A 95 11.15 8.56 10.86
CA LEU A 95 12.37 7.96 10.31
C LEU A 95 13.59 8.82 10.63
N HIS A 96 13.48 10.13 10.42
CA HIS A 96 14.56 11.08 10.74
C HIS A 96 14.93 11.02 12.24
N ARG A 97 13.96 11.11 13.16
CA ARG A 97 14.21 11.02 14.61
C ARG A 97 14.85 9.70 15.05
N ASN A 98 14.60 8.63 14.31
CA ASN A 98 15.15 7.30 14.58
C ASN A 98 16.45 6.99 13.81
N ASN A 99 17.04 7.98 13.13
CA ASN A 99 18.25 7.85 12.31
C ASN A 99 18.11 6.75 11.23
N ILE A 100 16.90 6.52 10.70
CA ILE A 100 16.66 5.60 9.60
C ILE A 100 16.72 6.41 8.29
N PRO A 101 17.63 6.08 7.36
CA PRO A 101 17.71 6.78 6.09
C PRO A 101 16.44 6.55 5.26
N TYR A 102 16.01 7.56 4.53
CA TYR A 102 14.83 7.48 3.65
C TYR A 102 15.04 8.22 2.34
N LYS A 103 14.21 7.86 1.34
CA LYS A 103 14.10 8.53 0.05
C LYS A 103 12.63 8.85 -0.22
N ASN A 104 12.34 10.11 -0.57
CA ASN A 104 10.99 10.54 -0.91
C ASN A 104 10.78 10.46 -2.44
N LEU A 105 9.99 9.49 -2.90
CA LEU A 105 9.72 9.28 -4.32
C LEU A 105 8.72 10.28 -4.91
N MET A 106 8.06 11.07 -4.07
CA MET A 106 7.08 12.08 -4.51
C MET A 106 7.72 13.44 -4.84
N ASN A 107 8.97 13.66 -4.39
CA ASN A 107 9.70 14.91 -4.58
C ASN A 107 10.99 14.63 -5.38
N GLU A 108 10.86 14.27 -6.67
CA GLU A 108 11.97 13.98 -7.58
C GLU A 108 13.02 13.01 -7.01
N GLY A 109 12.59 12.12 -6.12
CA GLY A 109 13.46 11.12 -5.49
C GLY A 109 14.49 11.71 -4.53
N THR A 110 14.19 12.83 -3.86
CA THR A 110 15.09 13.43 -2.87
C THR A 110 15.33 12.51 -1.67
N GLY A 111 16.56 12.42 -1.20
CA GLY A 111 16.96 11.63 -0.03
C GLY A 111 18.11 10.66 -0.31
N ASN A 112 18.16 9.60 0.49
CA ASN A 112 19.21 8.58 0.41
C ASN A 112 18.75 7.38 -0.45
N ASP A 113 19.45 7.07 -1.53
CA ASP A 113 19.13 5.96 -2.44
C ASP A 113 19.10 4.57 -1.76
N ASN A 114 19.81 4.42 -0.64
CA ASN A 114 19.79 3.21 0.17
C ASN A 114 18.80 3.27 1.35
N GLY A 115 17.95 4.30 1.40
CA GLY A 115 16.97 4.49 2.47
C GLY A 115 15.60 3.86 2.19
N VAL A 116 14.74 3.87 3.21
CA VAL A 116 13.33 3.49 3.10
C VAL A 116 12.62 4.43 2.13
N ASN A 117 11.88 3.86 1.19
CA ASN A 117 11.17 4.64 0.20
C ASN A 117 9.85 5.18 0.80
N LEU A 118 9.57 6.45 0.56
CA LEU A 118 8.30 7.09 0.92
C LEU A 118 7.53 7.43 -0.36
N SER A 119 6.27 7.02 -0.46
CA SER A 119 5.47 7.17 -1.67
C SER A 119 4.00 7.46 -1.39
N SER A 120 3.27 7.91 -2.41
CA SER A 120 1.81 7.81 -2.44
C SER A 120 1.39 6.59 -3.26
N PHE A 121 0.17 6.07 -3.06
CA PHE A 121 -0.34 4.96 -3.87
C PHE A 121 -0.29 5.27 -5.38
N HIS A 122 -0.51 6.52 -5.75
CA HIS A 122 -0.46 6.98 -7.14
C HIS A 122 0.93 6.83 -7.78
N ASN A 123 2.00 7.02 -6.99
CA ASN A 123 3.38 6.94 -7.47
C ASN A 123 3.97 5.52 -7.39
N MET A 124 3.17 4.52 -6.99
CA MET A 124 3.62 3.13 -6.86
C MET A 124 3.62 2.38 -8.20
N LYS A 125 2.96 2.91 -9.23
CA LYS A 125 2.85 2.24 -10.54
C LYS A 125 4.26 1.99 -11.13
N GLY A 126 4.49 0.76 -11.59
CA GLY A 126 5.76 0.36 -12.20
C GLY A 126 6.91 0.07 -11.22
N LEU A 127 6.72 0.33 -9.92
CA LEU A 127 7.72 0.06 -8.89
C LEU A 127 7.53 -1.35 -8.29
N GLU A 128 8.58 -1.84 -7.62
CA GLU A 128 8.58 -3.14 -6.92
C GLU A 128 9.44 -3.05 -5.67
N PHE A 129 8.95 -3.66 -4.58
CA PHE A 129 9.64 -3.66 -3.29
C PHE A 129 9.50 -5.03 -2.63
N LYS A 130 10.45 -5.46 -1.82
CA LYS A 130 10.28 -6.67 -1.01
C LYS A 130 9.17 -6.49 0.02
N VAL A 131 9.08 -5.29 0.59
CA VAL A 131 8.13 -4.96 1.66
C VAL A 131 7.34 -3.70 1.31
N VAL A 132 6.02 -3.78 1.41
CA VAL A 132 5.11 -2.63 1.31
C VAL A 132 4.43 -2.42 2.66
N ILE A 133 4.51 -1.20 3.17
CA ILE A 133 3.81 -0.76 4.38
C ILE A 133 2.76 0.27 3.97
N LEU A 134 1.49 -0.02 4.25
CA LEU A 134 0.38 0.88 3.96
C LEU A 134 0.13 1.76 5.18
N SER A 135 0.34 3.06 5.05
CA SER A 135 0.26 4.00 6.16
C SER A 135 -1.00 4.86 6.07
N ASP A 136 -1.60 5.15 7.21
CA ASP A 136 -2.81 6.00 7.34
C ASP A 136 -4.03 5.47 6.56
N VAL A 137 -4.19 4.15 6.48
CA VAL A 137 -5.35 3.53 5.84
C VAL A 137 -6.42 3.27 6.89
N ASN A 138 -7.22 4.26 7.21
CA ASN A 138 -8.26 4.20 8.22
C ASN A 138 -9.58 4.81 7.71
N LYS A 139 -10.68 4.64 8.45
CA LYS A 139 -12.04 5.10 8.03
C LYS A 139 -12.17 6.60 7.70
N LYS A 140 -11.20 7.43 8.10
CA LYS A 140 -11.22 8.88 7.83
C LYS A 140 -10.43 9.23 6.58
N THR A 141 -9.48 8.39 6.22
CA THR A 141 -8.50 8.65 5.15
C THR A 141 -8.66 7.73 3.95
N PHE A 142 -9.35 6.58 4.14
CA PHE A 142 -9.58 5.62 3.07
C PHE A 142 -10.89 4.83 3.30
N PRO A 143 -11.86 4.82 2.35
CA PRO A 143 -11.86 5.64 1.15
C PRO A 143 -11.89 7.14 1.46
N TYR A 144 -11.11 7.93 0.72
CA TYR A 144 -11.13 9.39 0.83
C TYR A 144 -12.39 9.94 0.16
N LEU A 145 -13.20 10.66 0.91
CA LEU A 145 -14.41 11.31 0.41
C LEU A 145 -14.14 12.82 0.28
N PRO A 146 -14.00 13.35 -0.95
CA PRO A 146 -13.72 14.77 -1.15
C PRO A 146 -14.93 15.62 -0.76
N TYR A 147 -14.68 16.91 -0.55
CA TYR A 147 -15.77 17.87 -0.36
C TYR A 147 -16.75 17.81 -1.56
N GLY A 148 -18.03 17.73 -1.27
CA GLY A 148 -19.10 17.61 -2.29
C GLY A 148 -19.37 16.17 -2.76
N PHE A 149 -18.70 15.14 -2.21
CA PHE A 149 -18.91 13.74 -2.59
C PHE A 149 -20.39 13.32 -2.49
N GLU A 150 -21.11 13.76 -1.46
CA GLU A 150 -22.54 13.42 -1.29
C GLU A 150 -23.43 13.99 -2.41
N GLY A 151 -23.01 15.07 -3.05
CA GLY A 151 -23.72 15.70 -4.18
C GLY A 151 -23.45 15.04 -5.54
N LEU A 152 -22.52 14.09 -5.62
CA LEU A 152 -22.25 13.34 -6.84
C LEU A 152 -23.38 12.36 -7.14
N ASP A 153 -23.59 12.04 -8.43
CA ASP A 153 -24.48 10.95 -8.79
C ASP A 153 -23.91 9.58 -8.39
N GLU A 154 -24.75 8.53 -8.41
CA GLU A 154 -24.38 7.20 -7.96
C GLU A 154 -23.28 6.55 -8.84
N ILE A 155 -23.19 6.91 -10.12
CA ILE A 155 -22.16 6.41 -11.04
C ILE A 155 -20.81 7.05 -10.69
N GLU A 156 -20.81 8.37 -10.47
CA GLU A 156 -19.63 9.12 -10.08
C GLU A 156 -19.08 8.66 -8.73
N LYS A 157 -19.95 8.49 -7.72
CA LYS A 157 -19.61 7.92 -6.40
C LYS A 157 -18.96 6.55 -6.55
N LYS A 158 -19.60 5.66 -7.31
CA LYS A 158 -19.10 4.30 -7.55
C LYS A 158 -17.74 4.33 -8.24
N ASN A 159 -17.57 5.14 -9.28
CA ASN A 159 -16.30 5.27 -9.98
C ASN A 159 -15.19 5.81 -9.08
N HIS A 160 -15.50 6.81 -8.24
CA HIS A 160 -14.54 7.37 -7.29
C HIS A 160 -14.03 6.30 -6.30
N LEU A 161 -14.94 5.51 -5.71
CA LEU A 161 -14.59 4.45 -4.78
C LEU A 161 -13.83 3.30 -5.46
N MET A 162 -14.21 2.93 -6.69
CA MET A 162 -13.51 1.93 -7.48
C MET A 162 -12.07 2.34 -7.78
N ASN A 163 -11.84 3.59 -8.20
CA ASN A 163 -10.49 4.09 -8.48
C ASN A 163 -9.60 4.03 -7.25
N GLN A 164 -10.11 4.34 -6.06
CA GLN A 164 -9.34 4.22 -4.83
C GLN A 164 -8.99 2.76 -4.50
N LYS A 165 -9.95 1.84 -4.63
CA LYS A 165 -9.70 0.41 -4.45
C LYS A 165 -8.65 -0.12 -5.45
N ALA A 166 -8.71 0.32 -6.71
CA ALA A 166 -7.72 -0.02 -7.72
C ALA A 166 -6.31 0.47 -7.36
N LEU A 167 -6.18 1.72 -6.87
CA LEU A 167 -4.90 2.26 -6.39
C LEU A 167 -4.34 1.46 -5.20
N MET A 168 -5.20 1.04 -4.28
CA MET A 168 -4.78 0.20 -3.17
C MET A 168 -4.36 -1.19 -3.62
N TYR A 169 -5.09 -1.79 -4.57
CA TYR A 169 -4.68 -3.05 -5.22
C TYR A 169 -3.29 -2.92 -5.84
N VAL A 170 -3.07 -1.85 -6.62
CA VAL A 170 -1.75 -1.57 -7.21
C VAL A 170 -0.69 -1.46 -6.12
N ALA A 171 -0.92 -0.70 -5.06
CA ALA A 171 0.04 -0.54 -3.97
C ALA A 171 0.40 -1.89 -3.31
N ILE A 172 -0.60 -2.72 -2.97
CA ILE A 172 -0.38 -4.04 -2.36
C ILE A 172 0.40 -4.96 -3.29
N THR A 173 0.06 -4.99 -4.58
CA THR A 173 0.72 -5.86 -5.58
C THR A 173 2.13 -5.43 -5.94
N ARG A 174 2.62 -4.29 -5.45
CA ARG A 174 4.04 -3.91 -5.53
C ARG A 174 4.92 -4.68 -4.55
N ALA A 175 4.33 -5.39 -3.59
CA ALA A 175 5.07 -6.20 -2.63
C ALA A 175 5.45 -7.56 -3.23
N MET A 176 6.72 -7.93 -3.07
CA MET A 176 7.23 -9.23 -3.46
C MET A 176 7.14 -10.26 -2.32
N GLN A 177 7.34 -9.86 -1.07
CA GLN A 177 7.49 -10.77 0.08
C GLN A 177 6.53 -10.47 1.24
N LYS A 178 6.38 -9.19 1.62
CA LYS A 178 5.60 -8.81 2.82
C LYS A 178 4.74 -7.58 2.57
N VAL A 179 3.55 -7.60 3.18
CA VAL A 179 2.68 -6.42 3.31
C VAL A 179 2.35 -6.24 4.79
N PHE A 180 2.55 -5.01 5.29
CA PHE A 180 2.13 -4.60 6.62
C PHE A 180 1.14 -3.45 6.51
N ASN A 181 -0.03 -3.61 7.13
CA ASN A 181 -1.04 -2.57 7.23
C ASN A 181 -1.36 -2.30 8.70
N PRO A 182 -0.76 -1.28 9.30
CA PRO A 182 -0.99 -0.92 10.69
C PRO A 182 -2.25 -0.08 10.89
N ALA A 183 -3.30 -0.28 10.11
CA ALA A 183 -4.47 0.58 10.16
C ALA A 183 -5.79 -0.19 10.22
N LYS A 184 -6.78 0.48 10.80
CA LYS A 184 -8.10 -0.03 11.21
C LYS A 184 -9.08 -0.19 10.06
N ILE A 185 -8.81 -1.03 9.03
CA ILE A 185 -9.82 -1.35 8.03
C ILE A 185 -9.95 -2.87 7.86
N ASN A 186 -11.17 -3.35 8.15
CA ASN A 186 -11.60 -4.68 7.76
C ASN A 186 -12.11 -4.58 6.31
N TYR A 187 -11.31 -5.03 5.34
CA TYR A 187 -11.63 -4.94 3.90
C TYR A 187 -12.81 -5.81 3.45
N GLY A 188 -13.46 -6.52 4.35
CA GLY A 188 -14.59 -7.40 4.07
C GLY A 188 -15.98 -6.81 4.33
N ALA A 189 -16.10 -5.52 4.62
CA ALA A 189 -17.35 -4.90 5.07
C ALA A 189 -17.85 -3.75 4.17
N TYR A 190 -17.54 -3.76 2.86
CA TYR A 190 -18.13 -2.81 1.90
C TYR A 190 -18.68 -3.55 0.70
#